data_530ec98d6bf144c3c9116da05d69bd77
#
_entry.id   530ec98d6bf144c3c9116da05d69bd77
#
_cell.length_a   1.000
_cell.length_b   1.000
_cell.length_c   1.000
_cell.angle_alpha   90.00
_cell.angle_beta   90.00
_cell.angle_gamma   90.00
#
_symmetry.space_group_name_H-M   'P 1'
#
loop_
_entity.id
_entity.type
_entity.pdbx_description
1 polymer ?
#
loop_
_entity_poly.entity_id
_entity_poly.type
_entity_poly.pdbx_seq_one_letter_code
_entity_poly.pdbx_strand_id
1 'polypeptide(L)'
;GREKTKDMFFNDSKSNDNFVIKNNVFRNSRRYGMLIQAKNGIIEGNILENLSTGAITLQNSASWPEGFVPRNIVIENNKIRNAGFDRSYWAEGKDIAPILIRTTTVNKKQAEWKGIRNIRIKDNEIISNSDHTIFLSGAQDIVIEKNRNDAQSDAPYYQENCDNVIIK
;
A
#
# COMPACT_ATOMS: atom_id res chain seq x y z
N GLY A 1 28.77 -13.01 -11.92
CA GLY A 1 29.01 -12.12 -10.80
C GLY A 1 27.98 -12.35 -9.71
N ARG A 2 28.38 -12.56 -8.47
CA ARG A 2 27.47 -12.63 -7.33
C ARG A 2 26.76 -11.28 -7.23
N GLU A 3 25.44 -11.24 -7.37
CA GLU A 3 24.67 -10.09 -6.93
C GLU A 3 25.00 -9.84 -5.45
N LYS A 4 25.49 -8.65 -5.15
CA LYS A 4 25.71 -8.24 -3.78
C LYS A 4 24.32 -8.11 -3.14
N THR A 5 23.91 -9.11 -2.38
CA THR A 5 22.74 -8.99 -1.51
C THR A 5 23.04 -7.89 -0.49
N LYS A 6 22.21 -6.84 -0.51
CA LYS A 6 22.28 -5.81 0.52
C LYS A 6 21.31 -6.21 1.63
N ASP A 7 21.86 -6.63 2.75
CA ASP A 7 21.06 -6.83 3.96
C ASP A 7 20.64 -5.46 4.51
N MET A 8 19.40 -5.37 4.94
CA MET A 8 18.86 -4.18 5.61
C MET A 8 18.66 -4.49 7.09
N PHE A 9 19.17 -3.61 7.93
CA PHE A 9 19.00 -3.71 9.38
C PHE A 9 18.13 -2.55 9.87
N PHE A 10 17.11 -2.87 10.63
CA PHE A 10 16.23 -1.88 11.24
C PHE A 10 16.31 -1.99 12.76
N ASN A 11 16.42 -0.85 13.43
CA ASN A 11 16.29 -0.82 14.87
C ASN A 11 14.80 -0.76 15.24
N ASP A 12 14.23 -1.88 15.63
CA ASP A 12 12.82 -2.02 15.96
C ASP A 12 12.37 -1.09 17.10
N SER A 13 13.23 -0.86 18.08
CA SER A 13 12.94 0.01 19.22
C SER A 13 12.98 1.51 18.88
N LYS A 14 13.51 1.87 17.73
CA LYS A 14 13.59 3.26 17.22
C LYS A 14 12.73 3.50 15.99
N SER A 15 11.94 2.51 15.58
CA SER A 15 11.03 2.65 14.45
C SER A 15 9.82 3.52 14.83
N ASN A 16 9.24 4.17 13.84
CA ASN A 16 7.95 4.86 13.99
C ASN A 16 6.87 3.85 14.38
N ASP A 17 6.13 4.16 15.43
CA ASP A 17 5.21 3.24 16.09
C ASP A 17 3.99 3.98 16.62
N ASN A 18 2.84 3.30 16.71
CA ASN A 18 1.61 3.83 17.28
C ASN A 18 1.12 5.14 16.64
N PHE A 19 1.12 5.19 15.30
CA PHE A 19 0.67 6.37 14.58
C PHE A 19 -0.86 6.37 14.35
N VAL A 20 -1.43 7.57 14.29
CA VAL A 20 -2.84 7.80 13.93
C VAL A 20 -2.91 8.90 12.87
N ILE A 21 -3.50 8.57 11.71
CA ILE A 21 -3.78 9.52 10.63
C ILE A 21 -5.30 9.53 10.45
N LYS A 22 -5.98 10.56 10.98
CA LYS A 22 -7.43 10.57 11.06
C LYS A 22 -8.03 11.90 10.63
N ASN A 23 -9.13 11.82 9.83
CA ASN A 23 -9.94 12.96 9.43
C ASN A 23 -9.16 14.08 8.71
N ASN A 24 -8.16 13.70 7.92
CA ASN A 24 -7.38 14.64 7.10
C ASN A 24 -7.89 14.67 5.67
N VAL A 25 -7.50 15.72 4.94
CA VAL A 25 -7.78 15.87 3.53
C VAL A 25 -6.46 15.98 2.76
N PHE A 26 -6.23 15.04 1.84
CA PHE A 26 -5.08 14.99 0.94
C PHE A 26 -5.57 15.18 -0.50
N ARG A 27 -5.12 16.23 -1.19
CA ARG A 27 -5.60 16.53 -2.54
C ARG A 27 -4.48 16.98 -3.47
N ASN A 28 -4.68 16.68 -4.76
CA ASN A 28 -3.91 17.25 -5.87
C ASN A 28 -2.40 17.03 -5.74
N SER A 29 -1.99 15.80 -5.43
CA SER A 29 -0.58 15.42 -5.40
C SER A 29 -0.17 14.67 -6.66
N ARG A 30 0.98 15.02 -7.20
CA ARG A 30 1.59 14.30 -8.34
C ARG A 30 2.07 12.89 -7.96
N ARG A 31 2.15 12.57 -6.67
CA ARG A 31 2.59 11.26 -6.17
C ARG A 31 1.58 10.69 -5.18
N TYR A 32 2.07 10.20 -4.08
CA TYR A 32 1.29 9.58 -3.02
C TYR A 32 0.42 10.59 -2.26
N GLY A 33 -0.72 10.12 -1.77
CA GLY A 33 -1.37 10.79 -0.67
C GLY A 33 -0.59 10.59 0.61
N MET A 34 -0.26 9.33 0.92
CA MET A 34 0.62 8.99 2.04
C MET A 34 1.47 7.75 1.70
N LEU A 35 2.73 7.77 2.14
CA LEU A 35 3.65 6.66 2.08
C LEU A 35 3.97 6.23 3.51
N ILE A 36 3.60 5.03 3.87
CA ILE A 36 3.69 4.50 5.23
C ILE A 36 4.80 3.47 5.31
N GLN A 37 5.76 3.74 6.18
CA GLN A 37 6.88 2.87 6.53
C GLN A 37 7.00 2.81 8.06
N ALA A 38 5.91 2.41 8.70
CA ALA A 38 5.73 2.42 10.15
C ALA A 38 4.89 1.22 10.58
N LYS A 39 4.77 0.99 11.88
CA LYS A 39 4.00 -0.11 12.47
C LYS A 39 2.95 0.37 13.47
N ASN A 40 1.98 -0.50 13.78
CA ASN A 40 0.96 -0.29 14.81
C ASN A 40 0.19 1.02 14.57
N GLY A 41 -0.55 1.10 13.46
CA GLY A 41 -1.17 2.35 13.05
C GLY A 41 -2.61 2.25 12.63
N ILE A 42 -3.27 3.40 12.63
CA ILE A 42 -4.64 3.57 12.14
C ILE A 42 -4.68 4.71 11.13
N ILE A 43 -5.30 4.43 9.98
CA ILE A 43 -5.57 5.39 8.91
C ILE A 43 -7.09 5.40 8.73
N GLU A 44 -7.76 6.43 9.28
CA GLU A 44 -9.22 6.43 9.43
C GLU A 44 -9.86 7.74 8.99
N GLY A 45 -10.99 7.64 8.27
CA GLY A 45 -11.85 8.78 8.00
C GLY A 45 -11.22 9.88 7.13
N ASN A 46 -10.15 9.58 6.39
CA ASN A 46 -9.48 10.55 5.55
C ASN A 46 -10.16 10.68 4.18
N ILE A 47 -10.04 11.87 3.58
CA ILE A 47 -10.46 12.15 2.21
C ILE A 47 -9.19 12.29 1.36
N LEU A 48 -9.06 11.44 0.33
CA LEU A 48 -7.89 11.39 -0.56
C LEU A 48 -8.36 11.54 -2.01
N GLU A 49 -8.00 12.65 -2.67
CA GLU A 49 -8.54 12.98 -3.99
C GLU A 49 -7.47 13.50 -4.97
N ASN A 50 -7.56 13.09 -6.23
CA ASN A 50 -6.69 13.52 -7.32
C ASN A 50 -5.20 13.26 -7.02
N LEU A 51 -4.87 12.01 -6.78
CA LEU A 51 -3.52 11.56 -6.44
C LEU A 51 -3.00 10.65 -7.55
N SER A 52 -1.92 11.04 -8.24
CA SER A 52 -1.51 10.34 -9.45
C SER A 52 -1.05 8.90 -9.21
N THR A 53 -0.48 8.63 -8.04
CA THR A 53 -0.12 7.27 -7.62
C THR A 53 -1.02 6.81 -6.46
N GLY A 54 -0.58 5.87 -5.62
CA GLY A 54 -1.39 5.37 -4.52
C GLY A 54 -1.85 6.46 -3.55
N ALA A 55 -3.12 6.46 -3.20
CA ALA A 55 -3.62 7.33 -2.14
C ALA A 55 -3.05 6.92 -0.79
N ILE A 56 -3.07 5.60 -0.51
CA ILE A 56 -2.46 5.00 0.68
C ILE A 56 -1.48 3.94 0.20
N THR A 57 -0.20 4.15 0.46
CA THR A 57 0.86 3.22 0.08
C THR A 57 1.58 2.69 1.31
N LEU A 58 1.52 1.39 1.52
CA LEU A 58 2.35 0.68 2.50
C LEU A 58 3.49 0.03 1.73
N GLN A 59 4.71 0.51 1.91
CA GLN A 59 5.84 0.03 1.12
C GLN A 59 7.04 -0.35 1.98
N ASN A 60 7.63 -1.49 1.64
CA ASN A 60 9.00 -1.82 2.03
C ASN A 60 9.83 -1.99 0.76
N SER A 61 10.84 -1.17 0.58
CA SER A 61 11.69 -1.17 -0.61
C SER A 61 13.16 -1.23 -0.24
N ALA A 62 13.83 -2.30 -0.64
CA ALA A 62 15.26 -2.45 -0.42
C ALA A 62 16.11 -1.45 -1.22
N SER A 63 15.56 -0.90 -2.31
CA SER A 63 16.23 0.16 -3.08
C SER A 63 16.11 1.54 -2.43
N TRP A 64 15.17 1.71 -1.49
CA TRP A 64 14.88 2.97 -0.80
C TRP A 64 14.50 2.73 0.65
N PRO A 65 15.46 2.35 1.51
CA PRO A 65 15.21 1.90 2.88
C PRO A 65 15.10 3.07 3.86
N GLU A 66 14.04 3.88 3.74
CA GLU A 66 13.87 5.08 4.58
C GLU A 66 13.14 4.83 5.88
N GLY A 67 12.41 3.72 6.00
CA GLY A 67 11.57 3.46 7.16
C GLY A 67 11.39 1.99 7.48
N PHE A 68 10.58 1.73 8.49
CA PHE A 68 10.32 0.38 8.97
C PHE A 68 9.35 -0.38 8.04
N VAL A 69 9.35 -1.70 8.16
CA VAL A 69 8.41 -2.56 7.43
C VAL A 69 7.00 -2.38 8.00
N PRO A 70 6.01 -2.00 7.18
CA PRO A 70 4.63 -1.80 7.63
C PRO A 70 4.04 -3.08 8.22
N ARG A 71 3.45 -2.99 9.41
CA ARG A 71 2.73 -4.10 10.04
C ARG A 71 1.74 -3.61 11.09
N ASN A 72 0.73 -4.42 11.37
CA ASN A 72 -0.31 -4.12 12.36
C ASN A 72 -1.00 -2.78 12.05
N ILE A 73 -1.58 -2.63 10.87
CA ILE A 73 -2.19 -1.37 10.42
C ILE A 73 -3.65 -1.62 10.04
N VAL A 74 -4.51 -0.72 10.48
CA VAL A 74 -5.91 -0.67 10.06
C VAL A 74 -6.13 0.53 9.13
N ILE A 75 -6.75 0.28 7.98
CA ILE A 75 -7.14 1.28 6.98
C ILE A 75 -8.66 1.23 6.88
N GLU A 76 -9.36 2.22 7.44
CA GLU A 76 -10.80 2.15 7.53
C GLU A 76 -11.52 3.47 7.31
N ASN A 77 -12.77 3.39 6.81
CA ASN A 77 -13.66 4.54 6.65
C ASN A 77 -13.08 5.70 5.83
N ASN A 78 -12.08 5.44 4.96
CA ASN A 78 -11.52 6.47 4.10
C ASN A 78 -12.33 6.62 2.81
N LYS A 79 -12.38 7.85 2.28
CA LYS A 79 -12.94 8.16 0.97
C LYS A 79 -11.81 8.46 0.00
N ILE A 80 -11.64 7.60 -1.00
CA ILE A 80 -10.58 7.70 -1.99
C ILE A 80 -11.20 7.92 -3.36
N ARG A 81 -10.84 9.02 -4.04
CA ARG A 81 -11.38 9.39 -5.35
C ARG A 81 -10.27 9.78 -6.30
N ASN A 82 -10.35 9.27 -7.54
CA ASN A 82 -9.41 9.59 -8.60
C ASN A 82 -7.94 9.47 -8.13
N ALA A 83 -7.54 8.26 -7.74
CA ALA A 83 -6.18 7.95 -7.31
C ALA A 83 -5.64 6.72 -8.05
N GLY A 84 -4.32 6.61 -8.20
CA GLY A 84 -3.69 5.48 -8.87
C GLY A 84 -3.88 5.46 -10.39
N PHE A 85 -3.91 6.61 -11.04
CA PHE A 85 -4.14 6.72 -12.49
C PHE A 85 -2.87 6.90 -13.33
N ASP A 86 -1.74 7.26 -12.74
CA ASP A 86 -0.48 7.49 -13.46
C ASP A 86 0.31 6.18 -13.64
N ARG A 87 0.04 5.50 -14.74
CA ARG A 87 0.71 4.24 -15.10
C ARG A 87 2.18 4.42 -15.48
N SER A 88 2.63 5.64 -15.73
CA SER A 88 4.02 5.90 -16.15
C SER A 88 5.01 5.90 -15.00
N TYR A 89 4.53 6.02 -13.77
CA TYR A 89 5.39 6.16 -12.60
C TYR A 89 6.18 4.89 -12.26
N TRP A 90 5.61 3.73 -12.49
CA TRP A 90 6.26 2.43 -12.31
C TRP A 90 6.61 1.82 -13.66
N ALA A 91 7.83 1.36 -13.82
CA ALA A 91 8.40 0.92 -15.11
C ALA A 91 7.57 -0.18 -15.83
N GLU A 92 6.68 -0.87 -15.16
CA GLU A 92 5.85 -1.93 -15.73
C GLU A 92 4.35 -1.60 -15.79
N GLY A 93 3.94 -0.44 -15.29
CA GLY A 93 2.55 0.05 -15.40
C GLY A 93 1.47 -0.79 -14.72
N LYS A 94 1.85 -1.89 -14.05
CA LYS A 94 0.92 -2.86 -13.47
C LYS A 94 0.60 -2.59 -12.00
N ASP A 95 1.51 -1.95 -11.29
CA ASP A 95 1.51 -1.89 -9.84
C ASP A 95 0.90 -0.58 -9.32
N ILE A 96 -0.21 -0.15 -9.90
CA ILE A 96 -0.87 1.08 -9.50
C ILE A 96 -2.27 0.78 -9.03
N ALA A 97 -2.56 1.20 -7.81
CA ALA A 97 -3.89 1.16 -7.23
C ALA A 97 -4.04 2.27 -6.18
N PRO A 98 -5.26 2.73 -5.91
CA PRO A 98 -5.55 3.64 -4.81
C PRO A 98 -4.98 3.21 -3.46
N ILE A 99 -5.11 1.93 -3.11
CA ILE A 99 -4.42 1.32 -1.97
C ILE A 99 -3.37 0.36 -2.51
N LEU A 100 -2.09 0.64 -2.23
CA LEU A 100 -0.95 -0.09 -2.72
C LEU A 100 -0.14 -0.65 -1.55
N ILE A 101 0.01 -1.98 -1.49
CA ILE A 101 0.83 -2.68 -0.50
C ILE A 101 1.88 -3.48 -1.24
N ARG A 102 3.18 -3.17 -1.04
CA ARG A 102 4.23 -3.85 -1.78
C ARG A 102 5.56 -3.97 -1.06
N THR A 103 6.22 -5.09 -1.28
CA THR A 103 7.61 -5.33 -0.89
C THR A 103 8.46 -5.53 -2.14
N THR A 104 9.57 -4.79 -2.26
CA THR A 104 10.44 -4.87 -3.43
C THR A 104 11.90 -5.11 -3.05
N THR A 105 12.62 -5.77 -3.95
CA THR A 105 14.06 -5.97 -3.86
C THR A 105 14.84 -4.67 -4.18
N VAL A 106 16.16 -4.74 -4.02
CA VAL A 106 17.08 -3.64 -4.40
C VAL A 106 16.97 -3.25 -5.87
N ASN A 107 16.62 -4.20 -6.74
CA ASN A 107 16.41 -3.98 -8.17
C ASN A 107 14.97 -3.59 -8.50
N LYS A 108 14.18 -3.20 -7.51
CA LYS A 108 12.76 -2.81 -7.64
C LYS A 108 11.84 -3.91 -8.17
N LYS A 109 12.30 -5.15 -8.18
CA LYS A 109 11.47 -6.31 -8.50
C LYS A 109 10.68 -6.75 -7.27
N GLN A 110 9.66 -7.53 -7.47
CA GLN A 110 8.92 -8.19 -6.40
C GLN A 110 9.88 -8.97 -5.49
N ALA A 111 9.70 -8.84 -4.18
CA ALA A 111 10.46 -9.62 -3.21
C ALA A 111 9.76 -10.94 -2.90
N GLU A 112 10.53 -11.99 -2.68
CA GLU A 112 10.00 -13.27 -2.17
C GLU A 112 9.56 -13.15 -0.71
N TRP A 113 10.25 -12.30 0.05
CA TRP A 113 9.95 -12.05 1.46
C TRP A 113 8.68 -11.23 1.65
N LYS A 114 7.77 -11.73 2.49
CA LYS A 114 6.47 -11.14 2.79
C LYS A 114 6.49 -10.41 4.14
N GLY A 115 7.28 -9.34 4.21
CA GLY A 115 7.48 -8.62 5.47
C GLY A 115 6.32 -7.77 5.92
N ILE A 116 5.55 -7.21 4.98
CA ILE A 116 4.35 -6.44 5.28
C ILE A 116 3.26 -7.41 5.72
N ARG A 117 2.71 -7.20 6.94
CA ARG A 117 1.78 -8.19 7.49
C ARG A 117 0.80 -7.61 8.51
N ASN A 118 -0.27 -8.38 8.76
CA ASN A 118 -1.32 -8.02 9.69
C ASN A 118 -1.94 -6.65 9.34
N ILE A 119 -2.50 -6.57 8.13
CA ILE A 119 -3.15 -5.36 7.62
C ILE A 119 -4.63 -5.64 7.46
N ARG A 120 -5.46 -4.75 7.96
CA ARG A 120 -6.91 -4.78 7.76
C ARG A 120 -7.36 -3.57 6.94
N ILE A 121 -8.06 -3.81 5.83
CA ILE A 121 -8.62 -2.79 4.95
C ILE A 121 -10.13 -2.96 4.94
N LYS A 122 -10.87 -2.04 5.57
CA LYS A 122 -12.31 -2.21 5.72
C LYS A 122 -13.09 -0.91 5.63
N ASP A 123 -14.35 -1.04 5.21
CA ASP A 123 -15.32 0.06 5.21
C ASP A 123 -14.84 1.32 4.45
N ASN A 124 -13.93 1.19 3.47
CA ASN A 124 -13.49 2.30 2.64
C ASN A 124 -14.38 2.46 1.40
N GLU A 125 -14.55 3.70 0.96
CA GLU A 125 -15.17 4.03 -0.33
C GLU A 125 -14.05 4.39 -1.31
N ILE A 126 -13.88 3.57 -2.39
CA ILE A 126 -12.80 3.73 -3.35
C ILE A 126 -13.41 3.86 -4.75
N ILE A 127 -13.38 5.08 -5.30
CA ILE A 127 -13.87 5.40 -6.65
C ILE A 127 -12.68 5.87 -7.47
N SER A 128 -12.22 5.05 -8.41
CA SER A 128 -11.02 5.35 -9.19
C SER A 128 -11.08 4.74 -10.58
N ASN A 129 -10.43 5.40 -11.51
CA ASN A 129 -10.24 4.93 -12.88
C ASN A 129 -9.06 3.96 -13.03
N SER A 130 -8.55 3.40 -11.94
CA SER A 130 -7.49 2.38 -11.96
C SER A 130 -8.06 0.99 -12.27
N ASP A 131 -7.24 0.10 -12.80
CA ASP A 131 -7.64 -1.28 -13.09
C ASP A 131 -8.01 -2.03 -11.80
N HIS A 132 -7.32 -1.73 -10.71
CA HIS A 132 -7.58 -2.30 -9.39
C HIS A 132 -7.71 -1.19 -8.35
N THR A 133 -8.52 -1.39 -7.33
CA THR A 133 -8.64 -0.47 -6.20
C THR A 133 -7.65 -0.80 -5.09
N ILE A 134 -7.29 -2.07 -4.95
CA ILE A 134 -6.28 -2.56 -3.99
C ILE A 134 -5.31 -3.49 -4.71
N PHE A 135 -4.02 -3.19 -4.59
CA PHE A 135 -2.93 -4.01 -5.11
C PHE A 135 -2.05 -4.49 -3.96
N LEU A 136 -1.83 -5.79 -3.89
CA LEU A 136 -1.00 -6.45 -2.88
C LEU A 136 0.15 -7.19 -3.54
N SER A 137 1.38 -6.99 -3.08
CA SER A 137 2.56 -7.72 -3.53
C SER A 137 3.56 -7.94 -2.41
N GLY A 138 3.96 -9.18 -2.18
CA GLY A 138 4.93 -9.53 -1.13
C GLY A 138 4.42 -9.22 0.28
N ALA A 139 3.19 -9.60 0.59
CA ALA A 139 2.52 -9.35 1.86
C ALA A 139 1.85 -10.61 2.42
N GLN A 140 1.52 -10.62 3.71
CA GLN A 140 0.82 -11.73 4.35
C GLN A 140 -0.14 -11.27 5.45
N ASP A 141 -1.07 -12.14 5.82
CA ASP A 141 -2.07 -11.88 6.87
C ASP A 141 -2.87 -10.60 6.61
N ILE A 142 -3.51 -10.52 5.45
CA ILE A 142 -4.29 -9.37 5.00
C ILE A 142 -5.78 -9.69 5.05
N VAL A 143 -6.57 -8.79 5.62
CA VAL A 143 -8.04 -8.87 5.61
C VAL A 143 -8.60 -7.68 4.84
N ILE A 144 -9.39 -7.96 3.81
CA ILE A 144 -10.11 -6.97 3.00
C ILE A 144 -11.60 -7.23 3.18
N GLU A 145 -12.33 -6.27 3.74
CA GLU A 145 -13.75 -6.49 4.03
C GLU A 145 -14.60 -5.22 3.88
N LYS A 146 -15.82 -5.38 3.37
CA LYS A 146 -16.83 -4.31 3.30
C LYS A 146 -16.39 -3.02 2.63
N ASN A 147 -15.40 -3.06 1.73
CA ASN A 147 -15.04 -1.88 0.96
C ASN A 147 -15.99 -1.71 -0.22
N ARG A 148 -16.45 -0.48 -0.44
CA ARG A 148 -17.18 -0.13 -1.64
C ARG A 148 -16.18 0.26 -2.72
N ASN A 149 -16.15 -0.50 -3.80
CA ASN A 149 -15.22 -0.32 -4.89
C ASN A 149 -15.93 0.02 -6.19
N ASP A 150 -15.33 0.91 -6.96
CA ASP A 150 -15.70 1.22 -8.34
C ASP A 150 -14.41 1.18 -9.17
N ALA A 151 -13.99 -0.03 -9.53
CA ALA A 151 -12.83 -0.28 -10.38
C ALA A 151 -13.27 -0.42 -11.84
N GLN A 152 -12.36 -0.15 -12.78
CA GLN A 152 -12.63 -0.36 -14.22
C GLN A 152 -12.64 -1.84 -14.62
N SER A 153 -12.08 -2.72 -13.78
CA SER A 153 -12.05 -4.16 -14.03
C SER A 153 -13.03 -4.91 -13.11
N ASP A 154 -13.43 -6.10 -13.56
CA ASP A 154 -14.25 -7.02 -12.76
C ASP A 154 -13.49 -7.59 -11.54
N ALA A 155 -12.18 -7.36 -11.45
CA ALA A 155 -11.31 -7.77 -10.35
C ALA A 155 -10.76 -6.55 -9.59
N PRO A 156 -11.53 -5.97 -8.64
CA PRO A 156 -11.10 -4.78 -7.91
C PRO A 156 -9.85 -5.01 -7.05
N TYR A 157 -9.54 -6.26 -6.73
CA TYR A 157 -8.39 -6.63 -5.91
C TYR A 157 -7.42 -7.47 -6.71
N TYR A 158 -6.15 -7.07 -6.72
CA TYR A 158 -5.06 -7.83 -7.31
C TYR A 158 -4.07 -8.26 -6.23
N GLN A 159 -3.60 -9.49 -6.31
CA GLN A 159 -2.59 -9.99 -5.39
C GLN A 159 -1.57 -10.86 -6.10
N GLU A 160 -0.31 -10.71 -5.74
CA GLU A 160 0.78 -11.56 -6.19
C GLU A 160 1.77 -11.82 -5.05
N ASN A 161 2.28 -13.04 -4.97
CA ASN A 161 3.21 -13.44 -3.91
C ASN A 161 2.71 -13.04 -2.50
N CYS A 162 1.46 -13.32 -2.19
CA CYS A 162 0.84 -13.05 -0.90
C CYS A 162 0.40 -14.35 -0.23
N ASP A 163 0.43 -14.37 1.11
CA ASP A 163 -0.08 -15.48 1.91
C ASP A 163 -1.22 -15.01 2.82
N ASN A 164 -2.17 -15.91 3.10
CA ASN A 164 -3.26 -15.68 4.04
C ASN A 164 -4.01 -14.35 3.79
N VAL A 165 -4.50 -14.16 2.55
CA VAL A 165 -5.34 -13.03 2.18
C VAL A 165 -6.81 -13.46 2.25
N ILE A 166 -7.59 -12.77 3.08
CA ILE A 166 -9.01 -13.03 3.29
C ILE A 166 -9.81 -11.86 2.73
N ILE A 167 -10.71 -12.14 1.79
CA ILE A 167 -11.62 -11.15 1.19
C ILE A 167 -13.06 -11.51 1.59
N LYS A 168 -13.80 -10.54 2.16
CA LYS A 168 -15.18 -10.72 2.66
C LYS A 168 -16.12 -9.63 2.17
#